data_2b4753e6379b5a7a5779fa722c05c1fb
#
_entry.id   2b4753e6379b5a7a5779fa722c05c1fb
#
_cell.length_a   1.000
_cell.length_b   1.000
_cell.length_c   1.000
_cell.angle_alpha   90.00
_cell.angle_beta   90.00
_cell.angle_gamma   90.00
#
_symmetry.space_group_name_H-M   'P 1'
#
loop_
_entity.id
_entity.type
_entity.pdbx_description
1 polymer ?
#
loop_
_entity_poly.entity_id
_entity_poly.type
_entity_poly.pdbx_seq_one_letter_code
_entity_poly.pdbx_strand_id
1 'polypeptide(L)'
;MAIRTLSSVIEQHIAGLPGLIAVLIGRATDGTTVAKVTYVSDSQEEQALERLGTYAGDLLQANSRLCQTVSPDQEADYLLAGTPALRVVIKAFPKSPYFVLFLTRSHTDLKAISERVKAILIDGKPLLPPVQDSTMSVAQALMDYAKRYAPDPNFVALRLSLKTGLDRNRLEKGTLTRQELRILYKAVADLLGRERLPIAMPV
;
A
#
# COMPACT_ATOMS: atom_id res chain seq x y z
N MET A 1 3.91 19.37 25.91
CA MET A 1 4.64 18.72 24.81
C MET A 1 3.62 18.32 23.77
N ALA A 2 3.73 18.80 22.52
CA ALA A 2 2.86 18.35 21.43
C ALA A 2 3.16 16.89 21.11
N ILE A 3 2.13 16.07 20.96
CA ILE A 3 2.29 14.65 20.58
C ILE A 3 2.79 14.64 19.12
N ARG A 4 3.97 14.07 18.90
CA ARG A 4 4.53 13.91 17.54
C ARG A 4 3.73 12.85 16.80
N THR A 5 3.10 13.22 15.68
CA THR A 5 2.31 12.32 14.82
C THR A 5 2.98 12.13 13.47
N LEU A 6 2.58 11.09 12.70
CA LEU A 6 3.07 10.93 11.34
C LEU A 6 2.75 12.13 10.45
N SER A 7 1.57 12.71 10.58
CA SER A 7 1.21 13.92 9.82
C SER A 7 2.10 15.10 10.17
N SER A 8 2.42 15.32 11.46
CA SER A 8 3.33 16.41 11.87
C SER A 8 4.76 16.20 11.36
N VAL A 9 5.22 14.94 11.25
CA VAL A 9 6.52 14.63 10.64
C VAL A 9 6.50 14.94 9.15
N ILE A 10 5.44 14.55 8.45
CA ILE A 10 5.30 14.89 7.03
C ILE A 10 5.35 16.41 6.87
N GLU A 11 4.49 17.17 7.57
CA GLU A 11 4.40 18.63 7.48
C GLU A 11 5.76 19.31 7.72
N GLN A 12 6.49 18.86 8.74
CA GLN A 12 7.81 19.39 9.08
C GLN A 12 8.80 19.25 7.91
N HIS A 13 8.77 18.10 7.22
CA HIS A 13 9.76 17.82 6.18
C HIS A 13 9.37 18.31 4.79
N ILE A 14 8.08 18.54 4.51
CA ILE A 14 7.63 19.01 3.19
C ILE A 14 7.56 20.54 3.09
N ALA A 15 7.72 21.25 4.19
CA ALA A 15 7.69 22.70 4.20
C ALA A 15 8.62 23.30 3.14
N GLY A 16 8.08 24.21 2.32
CA GLY A 16 8.83 24.91 1.27
C GLY A 16 9.21 24.07 0.05
N LEU A 17 8.64 22.88 -0.14
CA LEU A 17 8.85 22.09 -1.37
C LEU A 17 7.93 22.62 -2.47
N PRO A 18 8.45 23.29 -3.51
CA PRO A 18 7.60 23.86 -4.57
C PRO A 18 7.00 22.73 -5.43
N GLY A 19 5.76 22.92 -5.87
CA GLY A 19 5.07 21.97 -6.74
C GLY A 19 4.58 20.70 -6.06
N LEU A 20 4.68 20.60 -4.73
CA LEU A 20 4.08 19.51 -3.97
C LEU A 20 2.55 19.62 -3.99
N ILE A 21 1.90 18.50 -4.24
CA ILE A 21 0.43 18.37 -4.26
C ILE A 21 -0.03 17.59 -3.02
N ALA A 22 0.60 16.43 -2.76
CA ALA A 22 0.27 15.62 -1.62
C ALA A 22 1.42 14.71 -1.20
N VAL A 23 1.42 14.32 0.07
CA VAL A 23 2.22 13.22 0.61
C VAL A 23 1.31 12.31 1.41
N LEU A 24 1.47 11.01 1.22
CA LEU A 24 0.78 10.02 2.05
C LEU A 24 1.75 8.94 2.51
N ILE A 25 1.47 8.39 3.68
CA ILE A 25 2.05 7.15 4.16
C ILE A 25 0.95 6.11 4.12
N GLY A 26 1.20 5.02 3.39
CA GLY A 26 0.26 3.93 3.21
C GLY A 26 0.87 2.59 3.59
N ARG A 27 0.01 1.59 3.76
CA ARG A 27 0.39 0.21 3.98
C ARG A 27 0.30 -0.56 2.66
N ALA A 28 1.39 -1.20 2.25
CA ALA A 28 1.49 -1.89 0.95
C ALA A 28 0.62 -3.15 0.85
N THR A 29 0.21 -3.74 1.98
CA THR A 29 -0.56 -4.99 2.00
C THR A 29 -2.03 -4.81 1.60
N ASP A 30 -2.62 -3.67 1.92
CA ASP A 30 -4.05 -3.39 1.71
C ASP A 30 -4.33 -1.99 1.15
N GLY A 31 -3.30 -1.20 0.94
CA GLY A 31 -3.42 0.17 0.43
C GLY A 31 -4.01 1.17 1.44
N THR A 32 -4.15 0.79 2.72
CA THR A 32 -4.68 1.68 3.75
C THR A 32 -3.78 2.88 3.95
N THR A 33 -4.33 4.09 3.85
CA THR A 33 -3.63 5.32 4.19
C THR A 33 -3.56 5.48 5.71
N VAL A 34 -2.35 5.65 6.24
CA VAL A 34 -2.07 5.81 7.67
C VAL A 34 -1.93 7.29 8.05
N ALA A 35 -1.32 8.07 7.17
CA ALA A 35 -1.20 9.51 7.32
C ALA A 35 -1.18 10.17 5.95
N LYS A 36 -1.76 11.35 5.84
CA LYS A 36 -1.70 12.16 4.63
C LYS A 36 -1.60 13.65 4.94
N VAL A 37 -0.90 14.37 4.07
CA VAL A 37 -0.91 15.83 4.00
C VAL A 37 -1.16 16.20 2.54
N THR A 38 -2.16 17.03 2.29
CA THR A 38 -2.58 17.40 0.94
C THR A 38 -2.81 18.91 0.85
N TYR A 39 -2.45 19.46 -0.29
CA TYR A 39 -2.74 20.84 -0.68
C TYR A 39 -3.85 20.90 -1.74
N VAL A 40 -4.55 19.79 -1.94
CA VAL A 40 -5.70 19.67 -2.82
C VAL A 40 -6.95 20.14 -2.13
N SER A 41 -7.79 20.88 -2.83
CA SER A 41 -9.01 21.48 -2.29
C SER A 41 -10.30 20.82 -2.81
N ASP A 42 -10.20 19.91 -3.80
CA ASP A 42 -11.34 19.26 -4.44
C ASP A 42 -11.53 17.84 -3.93
N SER A 43 -12.77 17.47 -3.62
CA SER A 43 -13.16 16.13 -3.16
C SER A 43 -12.87 15.02 -4.19
N GLN A 44 -12.94 15.33 -5.49
CA GLN A 44 -12.61 14.36 -6.55
C GLN A 44 -11.11 14.05 -6.59
N GLU A 45 -10.28 15.08 -6.42
CA GLU A 45 -8.83 14.93 -6.35
C GLU A 45 -8.42 14.18 -5.07
N GLU A 46 -9.12 14.36 -3.97
CA GLU A 46 -8.90 13.62 -2.74
C GLU A 46 -9.21 12.12 -2.90
N GLN A 47 -10.31 11.76 -3.54
CA GLN A 47 -10.63 10.38 -3.88
C GLN A 47 -9.62 9.77 -4.85
N ALA A 48 -9.14 10.53 -5.83
CA ALA A 48 -8.10 10.08 -6.74
C ALA A 48 -6.79 9.79 -5.99
N LEU A 49 -6.44 10.60 -4.99
CA LEU A 49 -5.28 10.40 -4.15
C LEU A 49 -5.39 9.11 -3.29
N GLU A 50 -6.55 8.81 -2.75
CA GLU A 50 -6.79 7.57 -2.01
C GLU A 50 -6.66 6.34 -2.91
N ARG A 51 -7.20 6.40 -4.13
CA ARG A 51 -7.01 5.34 -5.13
C ARG A 51 -5.54 5.17 -5.51
N LEU A 52 -4.81 6.27 -5.66
CA LEU A 52 -3.38 6.23 -5.94
C LEU A 52 -2.60 5.55 -4.81
N GLY A 53 -2.92 5.83 -3.54
CA GLY A 53 -2.36 5.15 -2.38
C GLY A 53 -2.61 3.63 -2.41
N THR A 54 -3.80 3.24 -2.84
CA THR A 54 -4.17 1.84 -3.02
C THR A 54 -3.31 1.14 -4.08
N TYR A 55 -3.12 1.76 -5.25
CA TYR A 55 -2.29 1.18 -6.32
C TYR A 55 -0.79 1.25 -6.03
N ALA A 56 -0.34 2.16 -5.17
CA ALA A 56 1.06 2.30 -4.82
C ALA A 56 1.64 1.02 -4.18
N GLY A 57 0.86 0.33 -3.37
CA GLY A 57 1.24 -0.96 -2.79
C GLY A 57 1.51 -2.02 -3.86
N ASP A 58 0.61 -2.16 -4.84
CA ASP A 58 0.75 -3.11 -5.94
C ASP A 58 1.98 -2.78 -6.81
N LEU A 59 2.19 -1.50 -7.11
CA LEU A 59 3.33 -1.02 -7.88
C LEU A 59 4.66 -1.32 -7.17
N LEU A 60 4.75 -1.07 -5.86
CA LEU A 60 5.94 -1.39 -5.07
C LEU A 60 6.26 -2.88 -5.09
N GLN A 61 5.25 -3.73 -4.98
CA GLN A 61 5.45 -5.17 -5.01
C GLN A 61 5.86 -5.66 -6.40
N ALA A 62 5.26 -5.13 -7.46
CA ALA A 62 5.67 -5.41 -8.84
C ALA A 62 7.12 -4.98 -9.08
N ASN A 63 7.49 -3.78 -8.63
CA ASN A 63 8.85 -3.24 -8.72
C ASN A 63 9.86 -4.09 -7.92
N SER A 64 9.51 -4.50 -6.72
CA SER A 64 10.35 -5.37 -5.90
C SER A 64 10.65 -6.71 -6.59
N ARG A 65 9.64 -7.33 -7.23
CA ARG A 65 9.83 -8.57 -8.01
C ARG A 65 10.73 -8.34 -9.22
N LEU A 66 10.53 -7.23 -9.94
CA LEU A 66 11.38 -6.87 -11.07
C LEU A 66 12.83 -6.71 -10.62
N CYS A 67 13.07 -5.97 -9.54
CA CYS A 67 14.41 -5.77 -9.00
C CYS A 67 15.06 -7.07 -8.54
N GLN A 68 14.32 -7.96 -7.88
CA GLN A 68 14.81 -9.29 -7.50
C GLN A 68 15.19 -10.16 -8.70
N THR A 69 14.52 -9.99 -9.84
CA THR A 69 14.84 -10.70 -11.08
C THR A 69 16.12 -10.18 -11.74
N VAL A 70 16.32 -8.86 -11.70
CA VAL A 70 17.45 -8.17 -12.35
C VAL A 70 18.69 -8.11 -11.47
N SER A 71 18.50 -7.90 -10.17
CA SER A 71 19.58 -7.72 -9.18
C SER A 71 19.13 -8.29 -7.82
N PRO A 72 19.26 -9.64 -7.60
CA PRO A 72 18.72 -10.31 -6.43
C PRO A 72 19.18 -9.75 -5.07
N ASP A 73 20.37 -9.15 -5.04
CA ASP A 73 21.00 -8.63 -3.81
C ASP A 73 20.71 -7.14 -3.56
N GLN A 74 19.90 -6.50 -4.40
CA GLN A 74 19.58 -5.08 -4.28
C GLN A 74 18.10 -4.86 -4.00
N GLU A 75 17.81 -4.09 -2.95
CA GLU A 75 16.45 -3.57 -2.71
C GLU A 75 16.16 -2.41 -3.68
N ALA A 76 14.92 -2.36 -4.18
CA ALA A 76 14.46 -1.24 -4.99
C ALA A 76 14.58 0.07 -4.21
N ASP A 77 15.33 1.04 -4.73
CA ASP A 77 15.54 2.30 -4.03
C ASP A 77 14.26 3.14 -4.00
N TYR A 78 13.62 3.34 -5.14
CA TYR A 78 12.30 3.98 -5.23
C TYR A 78 11.63 3.66 -6.58
N LEU A 79 10.32 3.87 -6.63
CA LEU A 79 9.54 3.81 -7.85
C LEU A 79 9.17 5.23 -8.27
N LEU A 80 9.44 5.55 -9.53
CA LEU A 80 9.08 6.81 -10.16
C LEU A 80 8.10 6.54 -11.28
N ALA A 81 6.95 7.20 -11.24
CA ALA A 81 5.95 7.17 -12.29
C ALA A 81 5.44 8.59 -12.56
N GLY A 82 4.92 8.85 -13.75
CA GLY A 82 4.40 10.19 -14.00
C GLY A 82 3.81 10.39 -15.39
N THR A 83 3.27 11.58 -15.55
CA THR A 83 2.78 12.16 -16.80
C THR A 83 3.59 13.43 -17.10
N PRO A 84 3.40 14.09 -18.23
CA PRO A 84 4.04 15.39 -18.51
C PRO A 84 3.74 16.47 -17.44
N ALA A 85 2.60 16.37 -16.75
CA ALA A 85 2.17 17.35 -15.75
C ALA A 85 2.47 16.94 -14.30
N LEU A 86 2.46 15.65 -13.99
CA LEU A 86 2.49 15.10 -12.64
C LEU A 86 3.58 14.05 -12.49
N ARG A 87 4.09 13.93 -11.25
CA ARG A 87 5.06 12.93 -10.87
C ARG A 87 4.68 12.28 -9.55
N VAL A 88 4.81 10.96 -9.50
CA VAL A 88 4.61 10.14 -8.31
C VAL A 88 5.95 9.51 -7.95
N VAL A 89 6.37 9.71 -6.72
CA VAL A 89 7.57 9.06 -6.16
C VAL A 89 7.12 8.21 -4.99
N ILE A 90 7.42 6.92 -5.02
CA ILE A 90 7.05 5.97 -3.97
C ILE A 90 8.31 5.31 -3.44
N LYS A 91 8.43 5.24 -2.12
CA LYS A 91 9.52 4.52 -1.45
C LYS A 91 8.99 3.74 -0.25
N ALA A 92 9.41 2.47 -0.13
CA ALA A 92 9.08 1.64 1.02
C ALA A 92 9.90 2.04 2.25
N PHE A 93 9.31 1.94 3.44
CA PHE A 93 10.06 1.99 4.70
C PHE A 93 10.88 0.71 4.84
N PRO A 94 12.19 0.80 5.13
CA PRO A 94 13.05 -0.38 5.24
C PRO A 94 12.52 -1.39 6.28
N LYS A 95 12.40 -2.65 5.86
CA LYS A 95 11.90 -3.76 6.72
C LYS A 95 10.52 -3.48 7.32
N SER A 96 9.62 -2.90 6.53
CA SER A 96 8.30 -2.49 6.97
C SER A 96 7.31 -2.63 5.82
N PRO A 97 6.02 -2.96 6.05
CA PRO A 97 5.01 -3.02 5.01
C PRO A 97 4.46 -1.63 4.64
N TYR A 98 5.04 -0.57 5.18
CA TYR A 98 4.62 0.80 4.89
C TYR A 98 5.46 1.43 3.78
N PHE A 99 4.86 2.42 3.13
CA PHE A 99 5.53 3.24 2.12
C PHE A 99 5.17 4.71 2.29
N VAL A 100 6.01 5.58 1.75
CA VAL A 100 5.71 6.99 1.54
C VAL A 100 5.53 7.26 0.05
N LEU A 101 4.50 8.04 -0.29
CA LEU A 101 4.21 8.47 -1.65
C LEU A 101 4.18 10.00 -1.69
N PHE A 102 4.90 10.57 -2.65
CA PHE A 102 4.85 11.98 -3.02
C PHE A 102 4.14 12.13 -4.36
N LEU A 103 3.13 12.98 -4.41
CA LEU A 103 2.53 13.48 -5.64
C LEU A 103 2.95 14.93 -5.83
N THR A 104 3.61 15.20 -6.96
CA THR A 104 4.18 16.53 -7.25
C THR A 104 3.92 16.92 -8.70
N ARG A 105 4.12 18.21 -9.00
CA ARG A 105 4.24 18.68 -10.39
C ARG A 105 5.51 18.08 -11.02
N SER A 106 5.49 17.86 -12.33
CA SER A 106 6.59 17.21 -13.07
C SER A 106 7.92 17.98 -13.03
N HIS A 107 7.85 19.30 -12.84
CA HIS A 107 9.04 20.17 -12.74
C HIS A 107 9.69 20.22 -11.35
N THR A 108 9.10 19.59 -10.34
CA THR A 108 9.67 19.54 -8.99
C THR A 108 10.99 18.80 -8.99
N ASP A 109 11.99 19.33 -8.30
CA ASP A 109 13.33 18.74 -8.25
C ASP A 109 13.33 17.38 -7.55
N LEU A 110 13.77 16.34 -8.27
CA LEU A 110 13.85 14.97 -7.75
C LEU A 110 14.82 14.82 -6.58
N LYS A 111 15.90 15.59 -6.56
CA LYS A 111 16.88 15.56 -5.47
C LYS A 111 16.23 16.07 -4.18
N ALA A 112 15.54 17.20 -4.28
CA ALA A 112 14.80 17.75 -3.15
C ALA A 112 13.72 16.75 -2.63
N ILE A 113 12.96 16.10 -3.53
CA ILE A 113 12.01 15.07 -3.14
C ILE A 113 12.72 13.92 -2.42
N SER A 114 13.82 13.40 -2.98
CA SER A 114 14.57 12.28 -2.39
C SER A 114 15.09 12.57 -0.99
N GLU A 115 15.58 13.79 -0.75
CA GLU A 115 16.04 14.24 0.57
C GLU A 115 14.88 14.27 1.59
N ARG A 116 13.70 14.79 1.17
CA ARG A 116 12.48 14.81 2.03
C ARG A 116 11.97 13.41 2.31
N VAL A 117 11.95 12.54 1.31
CA VAL A 117 11.59 11.13 1.48
C VAL A 117 12.48 10.47 2.53
N LYS A 118 13.82 10.62 2.42
CA LYS A 118 14.78 10.05 3.38
C LYS A 118 14.52 10.55 4.80
N ALA A 119 14.28 11.84 4.97
CA ALA A 119 13.99 12.44 6.27
C ALA A 119 12.69 11.87 6.89
N ILE A 120 11.61 11.76 6.09
CA ILE A 120 10.34 11.18 6.54
C ILE A 120 10.51 9.70 6.88
N LEU A 121 11.29 8.93 6.12
CA LEU A 121 11.55 7.52 6.42
C LEU A 121 12.27 7.35 7.77
N ILE A 122 13.23 8.21 8.09
CA ILE A 122 13.97 8.17 9.36
C ILE A 122 13.06 8.55 10.52
N ASP A 123 12.43 9.72 10.44
CA ASP A 123 11.65 10.32 11.53
C ASP A 123 10.26 9.68 11.70
N GLY A 124 9.67 9.18 10.63
CA GLY A 124 8.36 8.55 10.62
C GLY A 124 8.39 7.09 11.08
N LYS A 125 9.50 6.37 10.85
CA LYS A 125 9.59 4.94 11.17
C LYS A 125 9.20 4.58 12.61
N PRO A 126 9.63 5.32 13.65
CA PRO A 126 9.24 5.03 15.04
C PRO A 126 7.76 5.26 15.34
N LEU A 127 7.07 6.02 14.48
CA LEU A 127 5.66 6.40 14.64
C LEU A 127 4.71 5.52 13.82
N LEU A 128 5.25 4.59 13.01
CA LEU A 128 4.42 3.66 12.24
C LEU A 128 3.61 2.76 13.19
N PRO A 129 2.33 2.51 12.87
CA PRO A 129 1.54 1.56 13.64
C PRO A 129 2.21 0.19 13.68
N PRO A 130 2.13 -0.55 14.80
CA PRO A 130 2.62 -1.91 14.84
C PRO A 130 1.87 -2.76 13.81
N VAL A 131 2.62 -3.58 13.06
CA VAL A 131 2.03 -4.53 12.12
C VAL A 131 1.39 -5.64 12.96
N GLN A 132 0.07 -5.66 13.00
CA GLN A 132 -0.64 -6.80 13.54
C GLN A 132 -0.71 -7.86 12.43
N ASP A 133 0.24 -8.79 12.42
CA ASP A 133 0.21 -10.01 11.60
C ASP A 133 -0.82 -11.00 12.16
N SER A 134 -2.02 -10.54 12.40
CA SER A 134 -3.10 -11.43 12.80
C SER A 134 -3.66 -12.14 11.56
N THR A 135 -4.01 -13.41 11.71
CA THR A 135 -4.70 -14.17 10.65
C THR A 135 -5.95 -13.42 10.15
N MET A 136 -6.58 -12.65 11.04
CA MET A 136 -7.74 -11.82 10.75
C MET A 136 -7.42 -10.68 9.77
N SER A 137 -6.32 -9.94 9.96
CA SER A 137 -5.95 -8.84 9.06
C SER A 137 -5.54 -9.34 7.67
N VAL A 138 -4.87 -10.49 7.59
CA VAL A 138 -4.48 -11.11 6.32
C VAL A 138 -5.70 -11.66 5.59
N ALA A 139 -6.66 -12.28 6.29
CA ALA A 139 -7.90 -12.74 5.69
C ALA A 139 -8.71 -11.58 5.10
N GLN A 140 -8.84 -10.48 5.82
CA GLN A 140 -9.50 -9.27 5.33
C GLN A 140 -8.79 -8.69 4.10
N ALA A 141 -7.45 -8.58 4.14
CA ALA A 141 -6.65 -8.12 3.00
C ALA A 141 -6.85 -8.99 1.75
N LEU A 142 -6.92 -10.33 1.91
CA LEU A 142 -7.21 -11.24 0.81
C LEU A 142 -8.62 -11.03 0.23
N MET A 143 -9.61 -10.84 1.08
CA MET A 143 -10.99 -10.59 0.66
C MET A 143 -11.14 -9.25 -0.07
N ASP A 144 -10.52 -8.19 0.45
CA ASP A 144 -10.55 -6.87 -0.16
C ASP A 144 -9.80 -6.86 -1.50
N TYR A 145 -8.67 -7.56 -1.56
CA TYR A 145 -7.93 -7.74 -2.80
C TYR A 145 -8.77 -8.49 -3.85
N ALA A 146 -9.43 -9.59 -3.45
CA ALA A 146 -10.29 -10.34 -4.34
C ALA A 146 -11.48 -9.51 -4.84
N LYS A 147 -12.15 -8.75 -3.97
CA LYS A 147 -13.25 -7.85 -4.36
C LYS A 147 -12.81 -6.76 -5.32
N ARG A 148 -11.61 -6.24 -5.17
CA ARG A 148 -11.07 -5.16 -6.02
C ARG A 148 -10.78 -5.61 -7.45
N TYR A 149 -10.28 -6.84 -7.61
CA TYR A 149 -9.77 -7.32 -8.91
C TYR A 149 -10.64 -8.38 -9.57
N ALA A 150 -11.66 -8.91 -8.88
CA ALA A 150 -12.61 -9.83 -9.48
C ALA A 150 -13.56 -9.11 -10.45
N PRO A 151 -13.99 -9.77 -11.53
CA PRO A 151 -14.96 -9.22 -12.47
C PRO A 151 -16.30 -8.85 -11.83
N ASP A 152 -16.67 -9.53 -10.74
CA ASP A 152 -17.91 -9.32 -10.02
C ASP A 152 -17.66 -9.29 -8.50
N PRO A 153 -17.40 -8.09 -7.93
CA PRO A 153 -17.07 -7.92 -6.52
C PRO A 153 -18.12 -8.45 -5.53
N ASN A 154 -19.40 -8.36 -5.90
CA ASN A 154 -20.50 -8.70 -5.01
C ASN A 154 -20.61 -10.22 -4.76
N PHE A 155 -20.14 -11.03 -5.69
CA PHE A 155 -20.18 -12.49 -5.60
C PHE A 155 -18.87 -13.13 -5.13
N VAL A 156 -17.83 -12.35 -4.84
CA VAL A 156 -16.52 -12.87 -4.41
C VAL A 156 -16.64 -13.74 -3.17
N ALA A 157 -17.31 -13.27 -2.12
CA ALA A 157 -17.44 -14.02 -0.87
C ALA A 157 -18.18 -15.35 -1.10
N LEU A 158 -19.24 -15.34 -1.90
CA LEU A 158 -20.00 -16.54 -2.24
C LEU A 158 -19.15 -17.53 -3.05
N ARG A 159 -18.45 -17.07 -4.08
CA ARG A 159 -17.59 -17.91 -4.93
C ARG A 159 -16.45 -18.53 -4.13
N LEU A 160 -15.81 -17.74 -3.25
CA LEU A 160 -14.75 -18.24 -2.38
C LEU A 160 -15.29 -19.25 -1.35
N SER A 161 -16.46 -18.99 -0.75
CA SER A 161 -17.10 -19.93 0.15
C SER A 161 -17.41 -21.27 -0.53
N LEU A 162 -17.99 -21.25 -1.72
CA LEU A 162 -18.29 -22.47 -2.50
C LEU A 162 -17.00 -23.21 -2.92
N LYS A 163 -15.93 -22.50 -3.30
CA LYS A 163 -14.68 -23.10 -3.74
C LYS A 163 -13.87 -23.69 -2.59
N THR A 164 -13.91 -23.06 -1.42
CA THR A 164 -13.06 -23.44 -0.27
C THR A 164 -13.78 -24.29 0.76
N GLY A 165 -15.11 -24.30 0.75
CA GLY A 165 -15.96 -24.88 1.80
C GLY A 165 -15.95 -24.07 3.11
N LEU A 166 -15.35 -22.87 3.12
CA LEU A 166 -15.32 -22.01 4.28
C LEU A 166 -16.62 -21.24 4.44
N ASP A 167 -17.07 -21.05 5.68
CA ASP A 167 -18.26 -20.28 5.97
C ASP A 167 -18.14 -18.83 5.53
N ARG A 168 -19.15 -18.30 4.85
CA ARG A 168 -19.15 -16.95 4.29
C ARG A 168 -18.97 -15.86 5.35
N ASN A 169 -19.64 -16.00 6.51
CA ASN A 169 -19.52 -15.00 7.57
C ASN A 169 -18.13 -15.00 8.18
N ARG A 170 -17.47 -16.16 8.26
CA ARG A 170 -16.07 -16.28 8.72
C ARG A 170 -15.09 -15.64 7.73
N LEU A 171 -15.33 -15.82 6.43
CA LEU A 171 -14.55 -15.14 5.38
C LEU A 171 -14.68 -13.61 5.48
N GLU A 172 -15.91 -13.11 5.60
CA GLU A 172 -16.19 -11.68 5.69
C GLU A 172 -15.65 -11.04 7.00
N LYS A 173 -15.68 -11.77 8.11
CA LYS A 173 -15.14 -11.32 9.40
C LYS A 173 -13.64 -11.57 9.55
N GLY A 174 -13.01 -12.30 8.65
CA GLY A 174 -11.60 -12.65 8.72
C GLY A 174 -11.22 -13.62 9.85
N THR A 175 -12.20 -14.33 10.45
CA THR A 175 -11.98 -15.24 11.57
C THR A 175 -11.55 -16.63 11.10
N LEU A 176 -10.37 -16.71 10.48
CA LEU A 176 -9.80 -17.91 9.89
C LEU A 176 -8.59 -18.41 10.67
N THR A 177 -8.43 -19.73 10.70
CA THR A 177 -7.20 -20.38 11.17
C THR A 177 -6.09 -20.20 10.12
N ARG A 178 -4.82 -20.43 10.49
CA ARG A 178 -3.68 -20.37 9.54
C ARG A 178 -3.86 -21.33 8.37
N GLN A 179 -4.42 -22.53 8.60
CA GLN A 179 -4.67 -23.50 7.54
C GLN A 179 -5.76 -23.02 6.58
N GLU A 180 -6.87 -22.52 7.11
CA GLU A 180 -7.96 -21.95 6.31
C GLU A 180 -7.50 -20.72 5.51
N LEU A 181 -6.61 -19.91 6.10
CA LEU A 181 -6.02 -18.77 5.42
C LEU A 181 -5.18 -19.17 4.19
N ARG A 182 -4.42 -20.28 4.29
CA ARG A 182 -3.68 -20.83 3.14
C ARG A 182 -4.63 -21.32 2.03
N ILE A 183 -5.75 -21.94 2.42
CA ILE A 183 -6.79 -22.37 1.47
C ILE A 183 -7.42 -21.14 0.80
N LEU A 184 -7.75 -20.10 1.56
CA LEU A 184 -8.28 -18.85 1.04
C LEU A 184 -7.30 -18.17 0.08
N TYR A 185 -6.01 -18.07 0.45
CA TYR A 185 -4.97 -17.49 -0.41
C TYR A 185 -4.92 -18.16 -1.79
N LYS A 186 -4.86 -19.50 -1.80
CA LYS A 186 -4.86 -20.27 -3.05
C LYS A 186 -6.13 -20.04 -3.87
N ALA A 187 -7.30 -20.05 -3.20
CA ALA A 187 -8.57 -19.86 -3.88
C ALA A 187 -8.71 -18.46 -4.50
N VAL A 188 -8.18 -17.41 -3.83
CA VAL A 188 -8.14 -16.04 -4.36
C VAL A 188 -7.17 -15.95 -5.53
N ALA A 189 -5.98 -16.55 -5.43
CA ALA A 189 -5.02 -16.59 -6.52
C ALA A 189 -5.62 -17.24 -7.78
N ASP A 190 -6.26 -18.38 -7.62
CA ASP A 190 -6.96 -19.07 -8.72
C ASP A 190 -8.14 -18.27 -9.27
N LEU A 191 -8.93 -17.60 -8.40
CA LEU A 191 -10.06 -16.76 -8.82
C LEU A 191 -9.62 -15.62 -9.73
N LEU A 192 -8.44 -15.06 -9.46
CA LEU A 192 -7.86 -13.94 -10.19
C LEU A 192 -6.92 -14.35 -11.31
N GLY A 193 -6.70 -15.67 -11.54
CA GLY A 193 -5.77 -16.19 -12.54
C GLY A 193 -4.31 -15.79 -12.26
N ARG A 194 -3.92 -15.65 -10.99
CA ARG A 194 -2.57 -15.25 -10.59
C ARG A 194 -1.85 -16.38 -9.87
N GLU A 195 -0.58 -16.61 -10.19
CA GLU A 195 0.24 -17.60 -9.49
C GLU A 195 0.57 -17.20 -8.05
N ARG A 196 0.74 -15.90 -7.82
CA ARG A 196 1.03 -15.33 -6.51
C ARG A 196 0.25 -14.04 -6.28
N LEU A 197 -0.19 -13.87 -5.03
CA LEU A 197 -0.83 -12.64 -4.59
C LEU A 197 0.19 -11.73 -3.89
N PRO A 198 0.00 -10.42 -3.94
CA PRO A 198 0.87 -9.46 -3.29
C PRO A 198 0.65 -9.35 -1.76
N ILE A 199 0.11 -10.35 -1.13
CA ILE A 199 -0.23 -10.38 0.30
C ILE A 199 0.69 -11.39 0.98
N ALA A 200 1.46 -10.92 1.97
CA ALA A 200 2.34 -11.77 2.75
C ALA A 200 1.50 -12.67 3.68
N MET A 201 1.79 -13.97 3.65
CA MET A 201 1.17 -14.92 4.56
C MET A 201 1.89 -14.88 5.91
N PRO A 202 1.17 -14.96 7.04
CA PRO A 202 1.80 -15.05 8.35
C PRO A 202 2.59 -16.37 8.45
N VAL A 203 3.81 -16.27 8.92
CA VAL A 203 4.74 -17.40 9.12
C VAL A 203 4.24 -18.35 10.21
#